data_cd540f54bdba871c805b3b962b936999
#
_entry.id   cd540f54bdba871c805b3b962b936999
#
_cell.length_a   1.000
_cell.length_b   1.000
_cell.length_c   1.000
_cell.angle_alpha   90.00
_cell.angle_beta   90.00
_cell.angle_gamma   90.00
#
_symmetry.space_group_name_H-M   'P 1'
#
loop_
_entity.id
_entity.type
_entity.pdbx_description
1 polymer ?
#
loop_
_entity_poly.entity_id
_entity_poly.type
_entity_poly.pdbx_seq_one_letter_code
_entity_poly.pdbx_strand_id
1 'polypeptide(L)'
;WGGAYDVCKNQEVVLEFTSNKKNLTCSLWDGTGPFYLQYFPRGDYYTLSCTPQSDIFELSFTDGNITEYIAFETQDYYTISYSNSSQLIQIDINEDMARMKNSSSYKVAIYNQTGSLMKQVSMTNKTISINTTEFPNGIYFIHLMDNTGEKIGSKKISISH
;
A
#
# COMPACT_ATOMS: atom_id res chain seq x y z
N TRP A 1 17.51 -16.32 8.92
CA TRP A 1 16.33 -15.66 8.35
C TRP A 1 16.78 -15.07 7.03
N GLY A 2 16.25 -15.52 5.93
CA GLY A 2 16.60 -15.05 4.61
C GLY A 2 15.39 -15.19 3.71
N GLY A 3 14.57 -14.15 3.64
CA GLY A 3 13.52 -13.98 2.67
C GLY A 3 13.13 -12.51 2.72
N ALA A 4 13.41 -11.77 1.64
CA ALA A 4 12.79 -10.49 1.46
C ALA A 4 11.29 -10.75 1.26
N TYR A 5 10.48 -10.29 2.18
CA TYR A 5 9.03 -10.30 2.00
C TYR A 5 8.65 -8.99 1.35
N ASP A 6 8.13 -9.05 0.14
CA ASP A 6 7.53 -7.89 -0.51
C ASP A 6 6.26 -7.51 0.23
N VAL A 7 6.20 -6.32 0.79
CA VAL A 7 5.04 -5.78 1.48
C VAL A 7 4.58 -4.48 0.84
N CYS A 8 3.28 -4.24 0.86
CA CYS A 8 2.72 -3.01 0.30
C CYS A 8 2.91 -1.83 1.25
N LYS A 9 3.44 -0.72 0.72
CA LYS A 9 3.47 0.55 1.43
C LYS A 9 2.05 1.07 1.70
N ASN A 10 1.84 1.64 2.88
CA ASN A 10 0.56 2.20 3.34
C ASN A 10 -0.59 1.17 3.44
N GLN A 11 -0.29 -0.11 3.48
CA GLN A 11 -1.28 -1.17 3.71
C GLN A 11 -0.93 -1.95 4.97
N GLU A 12 -1.96 -2.42 5.66
CA GLU A 12 -1.78 -3.27 6.83
C GLU A 12 -1.18 -4.61 6.42
N VAL A 13 -0.13 -5.00 7.12
CA VAL A 13 0.56 -6.28 6.98
C VAL A 13 0.47 -7.01 8.31
N VAL A 14 0.07 -8.27 8.27
CA VAL A 14 0.12 -9.16 9.44
C VAL A 14 1.31 -10.08 9.27
N LEU A 15 2.27 -9.96 10.17
CA LEU A 15 3.44 -10.81 10.23
C LEU A 15 3.19 -11.92 11.26
N GLU A 16 3.51 -13.16 10.88
CA GLU A 16 3.51 -14.30 11.77
C GLU A 16 4.92 -14.90 11.81
N PHE A 17 5.44 -15.12 12.99
CA PHE A 17 6.77 -15.69 13.16
C PHE A 17 6.86 -16.50 14.44
N THR A 18 7.79 -17.47 14.45
CA THR A 18 8.09 -18.29 15.62
C THR A 18 9.30 -17.75 16.36
N SER A 19 9.30 -17.87 17.67
CA SER A 19 10.45 -17.55 18.52
C SER A 19 10.47 -18.43 19.76
N ASN A 20 11.65 -18.86 20.16
CA ASN A 20 11.86 -19.54 21.45
C ASN A 20 11.88 -18.56 22.64
N LYS A 21 11.74 -17.26 22.39
CA LYS A 21 11.71 -16.20 23.41
C LYS A 21 10.27 -15.83 23.74
N LYS A 22 9.94 -15.71 25.03
CA LYS A 22 8.56 -15.49 25.49
C LYS A 22 8.20 -14.05 25.79
N ASN A 23 9.19 -13.18 25.92
CA ASN A 23 9.00 -11.78 26.32
C ASN A 23 9.59 -10.85 25.25
N LEU A 24 9.20 -11.05 23.99
CA LEU A 24 9.64 -10.18 22.91
C LEU A 24 8.86 -8.86 22.93
N THR A 25 9.59 -7.78 22.70
CA THR A 25 9.02 -6.48 22.29
C THR A 25 9.46 -6.15 20.88
N CYS A 26 8.65 -5.39 20.17
CA CYS A 26 8.92 -4.95 18.81
C CYS A 26 8.77 -3.44 18.70
N SER A 27 9.67 -2.82 17.98
CA SER A 27 9.61 -1.40 17.59
C SER A 27 10.18 -1.23 16.19
N LEU A 28 10.05 -0.04 15.58
CA LEU A 28 10.88 0.33 14.45
C LEU A 28 12.35 0.43 14.91
N TRP A 29 13.26 0.28 13.97
CA TRP A 29 14.70 0.36 14.25
C TRP A 29 15.13 1.69 14.89
N ASP A 30 14.38 2.79 14.61
CA ASP A 30 14.60 4.12 15.19
C ASP A 30 14.02 4.27 16.60
N GLY A 31 13.43 3.21 17.16
CA GLY A 31 12.81 3.19 18.48
C GLY A 31 11.35 3.64 18.51
N THR A 32 10.76 3.99 17.37
CA THR A 32 9.32 4.31 17.30
C THR A 32 8.48 3.06 17.61
N GLY A 33 7.58 3.16 18.53
CA GLY A 33 6.75 2.06 19.02
C GLY A 33 6.58 2.14 20.54
N PRO A 34 6.27 1.04 21.21
CA PRO A 34 6.31 -0.37 20.75
C PRO A 34 5.10 -0.76 19.89
N PHE A 35 5.30 -1.72 19.02
CA PHE A 35 4.20 -2.44 18.37
C PHE A 35 3.68 -3.55 19.28
N TYR A 36 2.39 -3.79 19.23
CA TYR A 36 1.79 -4.86 19.99
C TYR A 36 2.09 -6.23 19.34
N LEU A 37 2.76 -7.10 20.10
CA LEU A 37 2.99 -8.48 19.73
C LEU A 37 1.99 -9.37 20.46
N GLN A 38 1.20 -10.14 19.71
CA GLN A 38 0.32 -11.15 20.30
C GLN A 38 1.02 -12.52 20.26
N TYR A 39 1.20 -13.11 21.43
CA TYR A 39 1.79 -14.45 21.58
C TYR A 39 0.71 -15.52 21.64
N PHE A 40 0.89 -16.59 20.87
CA PHE A 40 0.01 -17.76 20.83
C PHE A 40 0.74 -19.01 21.36
N PRO A 41 0.49 -19.42 22.63
CA PRO A 41 1.28 -20.47 23.27
C PRO A 41 1.07 -21.88 22.69
N ARG A 42 -0.05 -22.13 22.03
CA ARG A 42 -0.34 -23.46 21.44
C ARG A 42 0.46 -23.77 20.18
N GLY A 43 1.08 -22.77 19.57
CA GLY A 43 1.91 -22.93 18.38
C GLY A 43 3.30 -22.31 18.51
N ASP A 44 3.64 -21.73 19.68
CA ASP A 44 4.88 -20.99 19.93
C ASP A 44 5.16 -19.93 18.85
N TYR A 45 4.13 -19.16 18.47
CA TYR A 45 4.27 -18.12 17.48
C TYR A 45 3.75 -16.77 17.97
N TYR A 46 4.21 -15.73 17.30
CA TYR A 46 3.81 -14.34 17.49
C TYR A 46 3.15 -13.82 16.23
N THR A 47 2.18 -12.92 16.41
CA THR A 47 1.64 -12.09 15.33
C THR A 47 1.87 -10.62 15.62
N LEU A 48 2.11 -9.86 14.57
CA LEU A 48 2.28 -8.42 14.57
C LEU A 48 1.51 -7.84 13.41
N SER A 49 0.63 -6.86 13.66
CA SER A 49 0.03 -6.04 12.62
C SER A 49 0.76 -4.68 12.55
N CYS A 50 1.15 -4.27 11.36
CA CYS A 50 1.81 -2.99 11.13
C CYS A 50 1.49 -2.45 9.74
N THR A 51 1.68 -1.14 9.54
CA THR A 51 1.48 -0.47 8.25
C THR A 51 2.77 0.24 7.85
N PRO A 52 3.56 -0.35 6.94
CA PRO A 52 4.79 0.27 6.46
C PRO A 52 4.50 1.59 5.74
N GLN A 53 5.27 2.64 6.04
CA GLN A 53 5.08 3.97 5.43
C GLN A 53 6.28 4.45 4.61
N SER A 54 7.40 3.73 4.68
CA SER A 54 8.66 4.04 3.98
C SER A 54 9.04 2.93 3.02
N ASP A 55 9.96 3.22 2.10
CA ASP A 55 10.48 2.25 1.11
C ASP A 55 11.28 1.12 1.76
N ILE A 56 11.87 1.39 2.91
CA ILE A 56 12.51 0.39 3.77
C ILE A 56 11.78 0.42 5.11
N PHE A 57 11.31 -0.73 5.52
CA PHE A 57 10.62 -0.92 6.79
C PHE A 57 11.39 -1.94 7.62
N GLU A 58 12.04 -1.46 8.68
CA GLU A 58 12.89 -2.27 9.51
C GLU A 58 12.32 -2.36 10.94
N LEU A 59 12.13 -3.58 11.40
CA LEU A 59 11.64 -3.90 12.73
C LEU A 59 12.80 -4.41 13.60
N SER A 60 12.83 -3.94 14.83
CA SER A 60 13.70 -4.47 15.88
C SER A 60 12.90 -5.29 16.89
N PHE A 61 13.40 -6.49 17.20
CA PHE A 61 12.81 -7.38 18.19
C PHE A 61 13.82 -7.62 19.32
N THR A 62 13.41 -7.46 20.56
CA THR A 62 14.31 -7.69 21.69
C THR A 62 13.62 -8.41 22.83
N ASP A 63 14.40 -9.27 23.54
CA ASP A 63 14.03 -9.91 24.81
C ASP A 63 14.65 -9.18 26.01
N GLY A 64 15.26 -8.01 25.78
CA GLY A 64 15.98 -7.23 26.76
C GLY A 64 17.50 -7.55 26.84
N ASN A 65 17.94 -8.67 26.24
CA ASN A 65 19.35 -9.05 26.20
C ASN A 65 19.92 -9.06 24.78
N ILE A 66 19.11 -9.51 23.82
CA ILE A 66 19.48 -9.63 22.40
C ILE A 66 18.48 -8.84 21.59
N THR A 67 18.97 -8.11 20.61
CA THR A 67 18.13 -7.41 19.64
C THR A 67 18.41 -7.97 18.24
N GLU A 68 17.35 -8.38 17.55
CA GLU A 68 17.38 -8.86 16.18
C GLU A 68 16.62 -7.85 15.31
N TYR A 69 17.03 -7.75 14.06
CA TYR A 69 16.43 -6.81 13.08
C TYR A 69 15.91 -7.58 11.88
N ILE A 70 14.75 -7.16 11.40
CA ILE A 70 14.16 -7.67 10.17
C ILE A 70 13.82 -6.48 9.29
N ALA A 71 14.40 -6.42 8.10
CA ALA A 71 14.12 -5.41 7.11
C ALA A 71 13.22 -5.96 6.00
N PHE A 72 12.27 -5.16 5.57
CA PHE A 72 11.41 -5.43 4.43
C PHE A 72 11.56 -4.31 3.40
N GLU A 73 11.69 -4.66 2.14
CA GLU A 73 11.49 -3.71 1.06
C GLU A 73 10.00 -3.57 0.80
N THR A 74 9.53 -2.34 0.74
CA THR A 74 8.13 -2.07 0.47
C THR A 74 7.94 -1.62 -0.97
N GLN A 75 6.88 -2.07 -1.58
CA GLN A 75 6.52 -1.69 -2.93
C GLN A 75 5.21 -0.92 -2.96
N ASP A 76 5.11 0.02 -3.90
CA ASP A 76 3.83 0.67 -4.17
C ASP A 76 2.88 -0.34 -4.82
N TYR A 77 1.68 -0.46 -4.26
CA TYR A 77 0.65 -1.32 -4.83
C TYR A 77 0.18 -0.83 -6.19
N TYR A 78 0.22 0.48 -6.40
CA TYR A 78 -0.20 1.13 -7.63
C TYR A 78 0.61 2.40 -7.86
N THR A 79 0.66 2.83 -9.10
CA THR A 79 1.07 4.19 -9.46
C THR A 79 -0.05 4.92 -10.17
N ILE A 80 -0.24 6.21 -9.87
CA ILE A 80 -1.11 7.11 -10.61
C ILE A 80 -0.24 8.27 -11.08
N SER A 81 -0.13 8.46 -12.38
CA SER A 81 0.60 9.57 -12.99
C SER A 81 -0.31 10.39 -13.89
N TYR A 82 0.03 11.65 -14.07
CA TYR A 82 -0.61 12.55 -15.03
C TYR A 82 0.45 13.30 -15.82
N SER A 83 0.27 13.35 -17.12
CA SER A 83 1.14 14.10 -18.04
C SER A 83 0.34 15.17 -18.77
N ASN A 84 0.71 16.43 -18.56
CA ASN A 84 0.12 17.56 -19.28
C ASN A 84 0.43 17.50 -20.78
N SER A 85 1.61 17.06 -21.17
CA SER A 85 2.03 17.02 -22.58
C SER A 85 1.24 16.00 -23.41
N SER A 86 0.90 14.86 -22.82
CA SER A 86 0.09 13.81 -23.46
C SER A 86 -1.39 13.88 -23.08
N GLN A 87 -1.74 14.67 -22.09
CA GLN A 87 -3.09 14.79 -21.51
C GLN A 87 -3.67 13.43 -21.10
N LEU A 88 -2.83 12.61 -20.49
CA LEU A 88 -3.19 11.27 -20.05
C LEU A 88 -2.97 11.11 -18.55
N ILE A 89 -3.98 10.54 -17.89
CA ILE A 89 -3.82 9.90 -16.59
C ILE A 89 -3.45 8.45 -16.86
N GLN A 90 -2.36 7.99 -16.29
CA GLN A 90 -1.96 6.58 -16.36
C GLN A 90 -1.99 5.98 -14.96
N ILE A 91 -2.56 4.81 -14.85
CA ILE A 91 -2.65 4.03 -13.62
C ILE A 91 -2.09 2.65 -13.90
N ASP A 92 -1.12 2.24 -13.09
CA ASP A 92 -0.49 0.93 -13.16
C ASP A 92 -0.64 0.24 -11.81
N ILE A 93 -1.05 -1.03 -11.82
CA ILE A 93 -1.14 -1.88 -10.63
C ILE A 93 0.07 -2.82 -10.64
N ASN A 94 0.76 -2.91 -9.51
CA ASN A 94 1.82 -3.88 -9.32
C ASN A 94 1.23 -5.31 -9.35
N GLU A 95 1.69 -6.15 -10.28
CA GLU A 95 1.13 -7.49 -10.50
C GLU A 95 1.31 -8.42 -9.28
N ASP A 96 2.46 -8.37 -8.65
CA ASP A 96 2.76 -9.22 -7.50
C ASP A 96 1.88 -8.83 -6.31
N MET A 97 1.71 -7.52 -6.09
CA MET A 97 0.81 -7.00 -5.08
C MET A 97 -0.66 -7.35 -5.36
N ALA A 98 -1.09 -7.30 -6.63
CA ALA A 98 -2.44 -7.70 -7.04
C ALA A 98 -2.72 -9.18 -6.79
N ARG A 99 -1.74 -10.05 -7.02
CA ARG A 99 -1.84 -11.49 -6.70
C ARG A 99 -1.97 -11.73 -5.19
N MET A 100 -1.18 -11.04 -4.39
CA MET A 100 -1.24 -11.14 -2.92
C MET A 100 -2.62 -10.72 -2.37
N LYS A 101 -3.24 -9.70 -2.96
CA LYS A 101 -4.58 -9.21 -2.57
C LYS A 101 -5.74 -9.96 -3.24
N ASN A 102 -5.45 -10.93 -4.13
CA ASN A 102 -6.45 -11.66 -4.92
C ASN A 102 -7.42 -10.73 -5.68
N SER A 103 -6.93 -9.56 -6.11
CA SER A 103 -7.72 -8.56 -6.83
C SER A 103 -7.59 -8.73 -8.33
N SER A 104 -8.72 -8.93 -9.01
CA SER A 104 -8.77 -9.17 -10.45
C SER A 104 -9.35 -8.00 -11.24
N SER A 105 -9.98 -7.04 -10.58
CA SER A 105 -10.57 -5.87 -11.22
C SER A 105 -10.55 -4.65 -10.29
N TYR A 106 -10.53 -3.48 -10.89
CA TYR A 106 -10.48 -2.21 -10.18
C TYR A 106 -11.47 -1.22 -10.78
N LYS A 107 -11.80 -0.17 -10.02
CA LYS A 107 -12.57 0.98 -10.49
C LYS A 107 -11.77 2.24 -10.26
N VAL A 108 -11.74 3.08 -11.28
CA VAL A 108 -11.15 4.42 -11.20
C VAL A 108 -12.28 5.44 -11.25
N ALA A 109 -12.40 6.29 -10.25
CA ALA A 109 -13.34 7.40 -10.22
C ALA A 109 -12.59 8.73 -10.17
N ILE A 110 -12.98 9.68 -11.01
CA ILE A 110 -12.38 11.00 -11.11
C ILE A 110 -13.41 12.04 -10.72
N TYR A 111 -13.07 12.84 -9.73
CA TYR A 111 -13.93 13.91 -9.19
C TYR A 111 -13.28 15.26 -9.46
N ASN A 112 -14.10 16.29 -9.72
CA ASN A 112 -13.63 17.66 -9.76
C ASN A 112 -13.45 18.23 -8.34
N GLN A 113 -12.98 19.48 -8.24
CA GLN A 113 -12.76 20.16 -6.96
C GLN A 113 -14.02 20.37 -6.11
N THR A 114 -15.22 20.31 -6.71
CA THR A 114 -16.50 20.40 -5.99
C THR A 114 -17.01 19.03 -5.52
N GLY A 115 -16.26 17.96 -5.77
CA GLY A 115 -16.66 16.60 -5.44
C GLY A 115 -17.61 15.94 -6.42
N SER A 116 -17.89 16.57 -7.57
CA SER A 116 -18.75 15.98 -8.60
C SER A 116 -17.99 14.92 -9.37
N LEU A 117 -18.62 13.77 -9.58
CA LEU A 117 -18.05 12.66 -10.38
C LEU A 117 -18.01 13.09 -11.86
N MET A 118 -16.81 13.13 -12.42
CA MET A 118 -16.57 13.49 -13.81
C MET A 118 -16.45 12.25 -14.71
N LYS A 119 -15.83 11.22 -14.22
CA LYS A 119 -15.64 9.96 -14.97
C LYS A 119 -15.47 8.79 -14.03
N GLN A 120 -15.99 7.63 -14.43
CA GLN A 120 -15.73 6.35 -13.77
C GLN A 120 -15.42 5.31 -14.83
N VAL A 121 -14.37 4.52 -14.60
CA VAL A 121 -13.90 3.48 -15.53
C VAL A 121 -13.62 2.22 -14.74
N SER A 122 -14.04 1.08 -15.29
CA SER A 122 -13.63 -0.23 -14.79
C SER A 122 -12.32 -0.65 -15.45
N MET A 123 -11.42 -1.20 -14.68
CA MET A 123 -10.10 -1.63 -15.08
C MET A 123 -9.96 -3.13 -14.80
N THR A 124 -9.86 -3.93 -15.84
CA THR A 124 -9.64 -5.39 -15.77
C THR A 124 -8.18 -5.75 -16.06
N ASN A 125 -7.47 -4.87 -16.76
CA ASN A 125 -6.02 -4.97 -16.96
C ASN A 125 -5.28 -4.27 -15.83
N LYS A 126 -4.00 -4.55 -15.69
CA LYS A 126 -3.15 -3.93 -14.67
C LYS A 126 -2.76 -2.48 -14.99
N THR A 127 -2.95 -2.06 -16.22
CA THR A 127 -2.66 -0.71 -16.70
C THR A 127 -3.89 -0.13 -17.38
N ILE A 128 -4.17 1.16 -17.12
CA ILE A 128 -5.18 1.94 -17.85
C ILE A 128 -4.65 3.35 -18.13
N SER A 129 -4.97 3.87 -19.33
CA SER A 129 -4.75 5.25 -19.70
C SER A 129 -6.09 5.95 -19.92
N ILE A 130 -6.28 7.10 -19.28
CA ILE A 130 -7.52 7.89 -19.38
C ILE A 130 -7.18 9.25 -20.00
N ASN A 131 -7.77 9.53 -21.14
CA ASN A 131 -7.63 10.81 -21.82
C ASN A 131 -8.40 11.91 -21.07
N THR A 132 -7.75 13.07 -20.88
CA THR A 132 -8.29 14.22 -20.16
C THR A 132 -8.57 15.45 -21.04
N THR A 133 -8.46 15.34 -22.38
CA THR A 133 -8.66 16.48 -23.30
C THR A 133 -10.02 17.13 -23.17
N GLU A 134 -11.05 16.37 -22.76
CA GLU A 134 -12.41 16.88 -22.57
C GLU A 134 -12.65 17.44 -21.15
N PHE A 135 -11.67 17.34 -20.25
CA PHE A 135 -11.83 17.83 -18.89
C PHE A 135 -11.49 19.32 -18.84
N PRO A 136 -12.33 20.18 -18.27
CA PRO A 136 -11.97 21.59 -18.03
C PRO A 136 -10.67 21.73 -17.24
N ASN A 137 -9.97 22.85 -17.43
CA ASN A 137 -8.85 23.20 -16.57
C ASN A 137 -9.29 23.24 -15.11
N GLY A 138 -8.51 22.63 -14.23
CA GLY A 138 -8.86 22.61 -12.81
C GLY A 138 -8.18 21.49 -12.02
N ILE A 139 -8.61 21.37 -10.77
CA ILE A 139 -8.13 20.35 -9.83
C ILE A 139 -9.07 19.16 -9.85
N TYR A 140 -8.47 17.97 -9.90
CA TYR A 140 -9.19 16.71 -9.91
C TYR A 140 -8.61 15.76 -8.87
N PHE A 141 -9.49 14.90 -8.35
CA PHE A 141 -9.14 13.84 -7.41
C PHE A 141 -9.44 12.50 -8.06
N ILE A 142 -8.43 11.66 -8.18
CA ILE A 142 -8.52 10.32 -8.73
C ILE A 142 -8.60 9.35 -7.56
N HIS A 143 -9.61 8.51 -7.52
CA HIS A 143 -9.74 7.42 -6.55
C HIS A 143 -9.63 6.09 -7.28
N LEU A 144 -8.75 5.23 -6.78
CA LEU A 144 -8.61 3.85 -7.20
C LEU A 144 -9.26 2.97 -6.14
N MET A 145 -10.19 2.11 -6.57
CA MET A 145 -10.92 1.18 -5.72
C MET A 145 -10.70 -0.24 -6.22
N ASP A 146 -10.68 -1.20 -5.31
CA ASP A 146 -10.62 -2.62 -5.64
C ASP A 146 -11.99 -3.18 -6.05
N ASN A 147 -12.05 -4.50 -6.26
CA ASN A 147 -13.26 -5.23 -6.63
C ASN A 147 -14.32 -5.26 -5.51
N THR A 148 -13.96 -4.99 -4.25
CA THR A 148 -14.89 -4.88 -3.12
C THR A 148 -15.49 -3.48 -2.99
N GLY A 149 -14.92 -2.50 -3.68
CA GLY A 149 -15.26 -1.08 -3.59
C GLY A 149 -14.46 -0.34 -2.52
N GLU A 150 -13.48 -0.98 -1.90
CA GLU A 150 -12.56 -0.34 -0.98
C GLU A 150 -11.61 0.59 -1.75
N LYS A 151 -11.43 1.81 -1.24
CA LYS A 151 -10.48 2.76 -1.82
C LYS A 151 -9.05 2.37 -1.43
N ILE A 152 -8.29 1.89 -2.40
CA ILE A 152 -6.89 1.48 -2.23
C ILE A 152 -5.90 2.61 -2.52
N GLY A 153 -6.34 3.65 -3.20
CA GLY A 153 -5.47 4.77 -3.51
C GLY A 153 -6.18 6.03 -3.97
N SER A 154 -5.46 7.15 -3.90
CA SER A 154 -5.93 8.41 -4.45
C SER A 154 -4.78 9.32 -4.87
N LYS A 155 -5.02 10.18 -5.84
CA LYS A 155 -4.11 11.23 -6.26
C LYS A 155 -4.85 12.50 -6.63
N LYS A 156 -4.32 13.64 -6.20
CA LYS A 156 -4.72 14.97 -6.66
C LYS A 156 -3.87 15.35 -7.88
N ILE A 157 -4.51 15.81 -8.94
CA ILE A 157 -3.85 16.33 -10.15
C ILE A 157 -4.40 17.73 -10.49
N SER A 158 -3.62 18.46 -11.27
CA SER A 158 -4.06 19.73 -11.88
C SER A 158 -4.01 19.56 -13.40
N ILE A 159 -5.16 19.72 -14.05
CA ILE A 159 -5.28 19.69 -15.51
C ILE A 159 -5.21 21.12 -16.03
N SER A 160 -4.34 21.35 -16.99
CA SER A 160 -4.21 22.62 -17.73
C SER A 160 -3.93 22.31 -19.20
N HIS A 161 -4.72 22.89 -20.09
CA HIS A 161 -4.58 22.80 -21.54
C HIS A 161 -3.89 24.05 -22.09
#